data_c3ba39d00f2a242c2b2ad5eaa06220c4
#
_entry.id   c3ba39d00f2a242c2b2ad5eaa06220c4
#
_cell.length_a   1.000
_cell.length_b   1.000
_cell.length_c   1.000
_cell.angle_alpha   90.00
_cell.angle_beta   90.00
_cell.angle_gamma   90.00
#
_symmetry.space_group_name_H-M   'P 1'
#
loop_
_entity.id
_entity.type
_entity.pdbx_description
1 polymer ?
#
loop_
_entity_poly.entity_id
_entity_poly.type
_entity_poly.pdbx_seq_one_letter_code
_entity_poly.pdbx_strand_id
1 'polypeptide(L)'
;MEGSMAKRVSACGARAQAIGKQKVSYASLFWLFLIGSITGFVLEGLWCIVRKGHWESRTATVWGPFCVIYGVGAVAVHLLAVLLRGRHPVQQFLAFSASGAAVEYFGSLFQERCFGTFSWDYSQDFLNLGGRVSLQTALVWGALGLLFVWLAFPGISRLLQRMRGRAWRVACAALSVFLAADLLVTSAALVRWRRRAEGAGPAANPVVRWIDASFGDEAMAARFPNMRFCEAETPPPSAPSEAEQEFGA
;
A
#
# COMPACT_ATOMS: atom_id res chain seq x y z
N MET A 1 14.78 38.26 10.98
CA MET A 1 14.59 36.89 10.53
C MET A 1 14.17 35.92 11.65
N GLU A 2 14.67 36.04 12.83
CA GLU A 2 14.34 35.18 14.00
C GLU A 2 12.86 35.19 14.41
N GLY A 3 12.18 36.34 14.42
CA GLY A 3 10.76 36.41 14.79
C GLY A 3 9.80 35.67 13.83
N SER A 4 10.19 35.51 12.57
CA SER A 4 9.41 34.73 11.58
C SER A 4 9.58 33.21 11.81
N MET A 5 10.75 32.79 12.18
CA MET A 5 11.06 31.38 12.45
C MET A 5 10.40 30.90 13.75
N ALA A 6 10.46 31.71 14.81
CA ALA A 6 9.77 31.44 16.08
C ALA A 6 8.24 31.35 15.93
N LYS A 7 7.62 32.23 15.12
CA LYS A 7 6.19 32.15 14.80
C LYS A 7 5.82 30.90 13.99
N ARG A 8 6.70 30.45 13.08
CA ARG A 8 6.48 29.20 12.32
C ARG A 8 6.59 27.97 13.22
N VAL A 9 7.55 27.94 14.14
CA VAL A 9 7.72 26.84 15.10
C VAL A 9 6.54 26.79 16.08
N SER A 10 6.06 27.93 16.59
CA SER A 10 4.91 27.99 17.49
C SER A 10 3.60 27.60 16.77
N ALA A 11 3.42 27.98 15.51
CA ALA A 11 2.30 27.55 14.68
C ALA A 11 2.34 26.05 14.38
N CYS A 12 3.54 25.48 14.22
CA CYS A 12 3.73 24.04 14.06
C CYS A 12 3.36 23.28 15.35
N GLY A 13 3.77 23.78 16.51
CA GLY A 13 3.38 23.23 17.82
C GLY A 13 1.88 23.28 18.07
N ALA A 14 1.20 24.38 17.72
CA ALA A 14 -0.24 24.53 17.84
C ALA A 14 -1.01 23.58 16.88
N ARG A 15 -0.46 23.32 15.68
CA ARG A 15 -1.02 22.37 14.71
C ARG A 15 -0.86 20.93 15.18
N ALA A 16 0.30 20.56 15.72
CA ALA A 16 0.52 19.26 16.33
C ALA A 16 -0.40 19.02 17.54
N GLN A 17 -0.76 20.08 18.30
CA GLN A 17 -1.73 20.00 19.38
C GLN A 17 -3.17 19.73 18.89
N ALA A 18 -3.54 20.14 17.68
CA ALA A 18 -4.87 19.87 17.13
C ALA A 18 -5.08 18.36 16.81
N ILE A 19 -4.02 17.65 16.44
CA ILE A 19 -4.06 16.20 16.13
C ILE A 19 -4.51 15.39 17.37
N GLY A 20 -4.02 15.74 18.55
CA GLY A 20 -4.30 14.96 19.76
C GLY A 20 -5.67 15.22 20.40
N LYS A 21 -6.48 16.15 19.91
CA LYS A 21 -7.86 16.37 20.37
C LYS A 21 -8.88 15.55 19.58
N GLN A 22 -8.49 14.93 18.48
CA GLN A 22 -9.39 14.10 17.70
C GLN A 22 -9.49 12.71 18.34
N LYS A 23 -10.71 12.32 18.73
CA LYS A 23 -10.97 10.97 19.22
C LYS A 23 -10.68 9.97 18.10
N VAL A 24 -9.76 9.04 18.36
CA VAL A 24 -9.52 7.90 17.50
C VAL A 24 -10.76 7.01 17.55
N SER A 25 -11.44 6.86 16.43
CA SER A 25 -12.60 5.98 16.25
C SER A 25 -12.47 5.19 14.96
N TYR A 26 -13.14 4.04 14.87
CA TYR A 26 -13.17 3.26 13.65
C TYR A 26 -13.49 4.12 12.42
N ALA A 27 -14.58 4.89 12.48
CA ALA A 27 -14.97 5.74 11.35
C ALA A 27 -13.90 6.76 10.96
N SER A 28 -13.21 7.38 11.93
CA SER A 28 -12.14 8.33 11.61
C SER A 28 -10.93 7.66 10.96
N LEU A 29 -10.55 6.46 11.41
CA LEU A 29 -9.46 5.68 10.82
C LEU A 29 -9.85 5.15 9.44
N PHE A 30 -11.08 4.68 9.27
CA PHE A 30 -11.57 4.20 7.97
C PHE A 30 -11.59 5.31 6.92
N TRP A 31 -12.15 6.48 7.25
CA TRP A 31 -12.13 7.61 6.33
C TRP A 31 -10.71 8.08 6.00
N LEU A 32 -9.82 8.06 6.99
CA LEU A 32 -8.41 8.40 6.79
C LEU A 32 -7.72 7.39 5.86
N PHE A 33 -7.97 6.10 6.08
CA PHE A 33 -7.51 5.02 5.21
C PHE A 33 -8.01 5.23 3.77
N LEU A 34 -9.29 5.51 3.59
CA LEU A 34 -9.89 5.69 2.27
C LEU A 34 -9.30 6.91 1.55
N ILE A 35 -9.19 8.05 2.25
CA ILE A 35 -8.57 9.27 1.72
C ILE A 35 -7.11 9.01 1.35
N GLY A 36 -6.36 8.34 2.24
CA GLY A 36 -4.96 7.96 2.00
C GLY A 36 -4.82 7.07 0.77
N SER A 37 -5.68 6.05 0.64
CA SER A 37 -5.67 5.10 -0.49
C SER A 37 -5.93 5.79 -1.83
N ILE A 38 -6.92 6.69 -1.89
CA ILE A 38 -7.24 7.45 -3.11
C ILE A 38 -6.13 8.45 -3.42
N THR A 39 -5.63 9.16 -2.41
CA THR A 39 -4.53 10.11 -2.59
C THR A 39 -3.27 9.40 -3.09
N GLY A 40 -2.94 8.25 -2.52
CA GLY A 40 -1.81 7.43 -2.96
C GLY A 40 -1.93 6.98 -4.41
N PHE A 41 -3.12 6.54 -4.82
CA PHE A 41 -3.40 6.21 -6.24
C PHE A 41 -3.13 7.39 -7.17
N VAL A 42 -3.58 8.60 -6.80
CA VAL A 42 -3.33 9.81 -7.60
C VAL A 42 -1.84 10.18 -7.62
N LEU A 43 -1.17 10.14 -6.47
CA LEU A 43 0.27 10.46 -6.37
C LEU A 43 1.13 9.50 -7.19
N GLU A 44 0.84 8.21 -7.13
CA GLU A 44 1.54 7.19 -7.92
C GLU A 44 1.32 7.38 -9.42
N GLY A 45 0.08 7.66 -9.82
CA GLY A 45 -0.23 7.92 -11.23
C GLY A 45 0.48 9.19 -11.76
N LEU A 46 0.52 10.26 -10.96
CA LEU A 46 1.29 11.47 -11.28
C LEU A 46 2.79 11.18 -11.35
N TRP A 47 3.30 10.38 -10.43
CA TRP A 47 4.70 9.93 -10.46
C TRP A 47 5.02 9.13 -11.73
N CYS A 48 4.10 8.26 -12.17
CA CYS A 48 4.26 7.54 -13.43
C CYS A 48 4.32 8.50 -14.64
N ILE A 49 3.50 9.55 -14.67
CA ILE A 49 3.60 10.57 -15.73
C ILE A 49 4.99 11.20 -15.76
N VAL A 50 5.54 11.58 -14.59
CA VAL A 50 6.88 12.19 -14.50
C VAL A 50 7.98 11.21 -14.92
N ARG A 51 7.87 9.93 -14.56
CA ARG A 51 8.91 8.92 -14.81
C ARG A 51 8.81 8.25 -16.18
N LYS A 52 7.60 8.04 -16.68
CA LYS A 52 7.31 7.22 -17.88
C LYS A 52 6.64 8.00 -19.01
N GLY A 53 6.22 9.26 -18.75
CA GLY A 53 5.50 10.09 -19.73
C GLY A 53 4.01 9.76 -19.89
N HIS A 54 3.48 8.78 -19.17
CA HIS A 54 2.07 8.41 -19.24
C HIS A 54 1.52 7.98 -17.88
N TRP A 55 0.19 8.08 -17.74
CA TRP A 55 -0.52 7.59 -16.56
C TRP A 55 -0.51 6.06 -16.52
N GLU A 56 -0.19 5.49 -15.38
CA GLU A 56 -0.28 4.06 -15.13
C GLU A 56 -1.10 3.81 -13.86
N SER A 57 -2.02 2.85 -13.90
CA SER A 57 -2.82 2.50 -12.73
C SER A 57 -1.95 1.84 -11.66
N ARG A 58 -2.04 2.36 -10.45
CA ARG A 58 -1.34 1.84 -9.25
C ARG A 58 -2.33 1.43 -8.17
N THR A 59 -3.46 0.90 -8.60
CA THR A 59 -4.46 0.38 -7.67
C THR A 59 -4.04 -0.96 -7.09
N ALA A 60 -4.56 -1.28 -5.92
CA ALA A 60 -4.38 -2.58 -5.26
C ALA A 60 -5.67 -3.43 -5.28
N THR A 61 -6.73 -2.96 -5.94
CA THR A 61 -8.04 -3.63 -5.97
C THR A 61 -8.62 -3.66 -7.37
N VAL A 62 -9.49 -4.64 -7.67
CA VAL A 62 -10.12 -4.77 -8.99
C VAL A 62 -11.15 -3.66 -9.23
N TRP A 63 -11.77 -3.13 -8.18
CA TRP A 63 -12.68 -1.99 -8.26
C TRP A 63 -12.13 -0.78 -7.51
N GLY A 64 -12.40 0.41 -8.04
CA GLY A 64 -12.02 1.67 -7.41
C GLY A 64 -10.52 2.01 -7.45
N PRO A 65 -10.18 3.24 -7.11
CA PRO A 65 -8.82 3.77 -7.17
C PRO A 65 -8.13 3.64 -5.80
N PHE A 66 -8.00 2.41 -5.27
CA PHE A 66 -7.46 2.22 -3.93
C PHE A 66 -6.03 1.70 -3.95
N CYS A 67 -5.07 2.54 -3.61
CA CYS A 67 -3.70 2.15 -3.29
C CYS A 67 -3.60 1.85 -1.78
N VAL A 68 -3.86 0.59 -1.40
CA VAL A 68 -4.04 0.14 -0.01
C VAL A 68 -2.86 0.48 0.88
N ILE A 69 -1.63 0.41 0.36
CA ILE A 69 -0.41 0.69 1.13
C ILE A 69 -0.38 2.13 1.65
N TYR A 70 -0.85 3.10 0.85
CA TYR A 70 -0.96 4.51 1.28
C TYR A 70 -2.07 4.71 2.31
N GLY A 71 -3.15 3.95 2.20
CA GLY A 71 -4.22 3.95 3.21
C GLY A 71 -3.73 3.47 4.57
N VAL A 72 -3.04 2.33 4.58
CA VAL A 72 -2.40 1.78 5.79
C VAL A 72 -1.33 2.75 6.32
N GLY A 73 -0.49 3.28 5.44
CA GLY A 73 0.53 4.28 5.78
C GLY A 73 -0.06 5.54 6.42
N ALA A 74 -1.15 6.08 5.86
CA ALA A 74 -1.82 7.27 6.43
C ALA A 74 -2.36 7.01 7.85
N VAL A 75 -2.95 5.83 8.08
CA VAL A 75 -3.42 5.44 9.42
C VAL A 75 -2.23 5.27 10.37
N ALA A 76 -1.17 4.59 9.96
CA ALA A 76 0.03 4.36 10.77
C ALA A 76 0.71 5.68 11.16
N VAL A 77 0.92 6.58 10.19
CA VAL A 77 1.48 7.92 10.42
C VAL A 77 0.60 8.73 11.36
N HIS A 78 -0.73 8.68 11.21
CA HIS A 78 -1.65 9.36 12.12
C HIS A 78 -1.54 8.86 13.56
N LEU A 79 -1.54 7.54 13.76
CA LEU A 79 -1.41 6.95 15.10
C LEU A 79 -0.05 7.29 15.73
N LEU A 80 1.03 7.22 14.94
CA LEU A 80 2.36 7.62 15.41
C LEU A 80 2.43 9.12 15.71
N ALA A 81 1.79 9.98 14.92
CA ALA A 81 1.74 11.41 15.19
C ALA A 81 1.01 11.74 16.48
N VAL A 82 -0.04 10.98 16.82
CA VAL A 82 -0.71 11.09 18.13
C VAL A 82 0.22 10.65 19.26
N LEU A 83 0.92 9.54 19.10
CA LEU A 83 1.84 8.98 20.09
C LEU A 83 3.08 9.87 20.30
N LEU A 84 3.64 10.41 19.22
CA LEU A 84 4.85 11.24 19.23
C LEU A 84 4.54 12.73 19.34
N ARG A 85 3.38 13.07 19.85
CA ARG A 85 2.95 14.46 20.02
C ARG A 85 3.92 15.23 20.92
N GLY A 86 4.36 16.40 20.44
CA GLY A 86 5.32 17.23 21.15
C GLY A 86 6.78 16.75 21.07
N ARG A 87 7.04 15.65 20.38
CA ARG A 87 8.41 15.21 20.10
C ARG A 87 9.02 16.04 18.98
N HIS A 88 10.36 16.07 18.96
CA HIS A 88 11.12 16.80 17.95
C HIS A 88 10.81 16.27 16.53
N PRO A 89 10.74 17.15 15.50
CA PRO A 89 10.44 16.74 14.12
C PRO A 89 11.34 15.63 13.58
N VAL A 90 12.61 15.58 13.96
CA VAL A 90 13.54 14.52 13.57
C VAL A 90 13.09 13.15 14.12
N GLN A 91 12.61 13.11 15.37
CA GLN A 91 12.11 11.87 15.97
C GLN A 91 10.83 11.40 15.24
N GLN A 92 9.95 12.34 14.88
CA GLN A 92 8.76 12.03 14.08
C GLN A 92 9.16 11.52 12.70
N PHE A 93 10.10 12.20 12.02
CA PHE A 93 10.62 11.77 10.71
C PHE A 93 11.15 10.35 10.75
N LEU A 94 12.03 10.03 11.70
CA LEU A 94 12.60 8.68 11.84
C LEU A 94 11.54 7.63 12.13
N ALA A 95 10.56 7.94 12.97
CA ALA A 95 9.46 7.02 13.26
C ALA A 95 8.54 6.80 12.03
N PHE A 96 8.26 7.85 11.25
CA PHE A 96 7.47 7.72 10.02
C PHE A 96 8.25 6.95 8.96
N SER A 97 9.58 7.18 8.83
CA SER A 97 10.45 6.41 7.95
C SER A 97 10.42 4.92 8.30
N ALA A 98 10.61 4.58 9.56
CA ALA A 98 10.58 3.20 10.04
C ALA A 98 9.20 2.55 9.84
N SER A 99 8.13 3.30 10.11
CA SER A 99 6.75 2.81 9.91
C SER A 99 6.44 2.58 8.44
N GLY A 100 6.83 3.49 7.56
CA GLY A 100 6.63 3.35 6.11
C GLY A 100 7.43 2.18 5.56
N ALA A 101 8.69 2.04 5.97
CA ALA A 101 9.53 0.90 5.62
C ALA A 101 8.89 -0.44 6.07
N ALA A 102 8.32 -0.49 7.27
CA ALA A 102 7.61 -1.67 7.75
C ALA A 102 6.35 -1.96 6.91
N VAL A 103 5.56 -0.94 6.57
CA VAL A 103 4.35 -1.08 5.73
C VAL A 103 4.73 -1.62 4.35
N GLU A 104 5.78 -1.08 3.70
CA GLU A 104 6.27 -1.59 2.41
C GLU A 104 6.78 -3.03 2.51
N TYR A 105 7.62 -3.30 3.49
CA TYR A 105 8.21 -4.62 3.66
C TYR A 105 7.16 -5.71 3.88
N PHE A 106 6.27 -5.49 4.86
CA PHE A 106 5.22 -6.46 5.16
C PHE A 106 4.14 -6.51 4.06
N GLY A 107 3.85 -5.41 3.38
CA GLY A 107 2.96 -5.37 2.23
C GLY A 107 3.49 -6.22 1.07
N SER A 108 4.78 -6.07 0.71
CA SER A 108 5.44 -6.89 -0.30
C SER A 108 5.50 -8.37 0.11
N LEU A 109 5.89 -8.65 1.35
CA LEU A 109 5.94 -10.02 1.88
C LEU A 109 4.56 -10.69 1.85
N PHE A 110 3.51 -9.97 2.25
CA PHE A 110 2.13 -10.46 2.18
C PHE A 110 1.72 -10.76 0.74
N GLN A 111 1.99 -9.85 -0.19
CA GLN A 111 1.66 -10.01 -1.60
C GLN A 111 2.34 -11.25 -2.20
N GLU A 112 3.63 -11.44 -1.92
CA GLU A 112 4.39 -12.60 -2.38
C GLU A 112 3.86 -13.91 -1.78
N ARG A 113 3.66 -13.95 -0.45
CA ARG A 113 3.24 -15.19 0.23
C ARG A 113 1.81 -15.58 -0.10
N CYS A 114 0.89 -14.62 -0.22
CA CYS A 114 -0.52 -14.90 -0.47
C CYS A 114 -0.85 -15.05 -1.95
N PHE A 115 -0.17 -14.29 -2.83
CA PHE A 115 -0.53 -14.22 -4.24
C PHE A 115 0.61 -14.68 -5.17
N GLY A 116 1.84 -14.85 -4.66
CA GLY A 116 3.01 -15.16 -5.46
C GLY A 116 3.33 -14.08 -6.49
N THR A 117 3.08 -12.83 -6.14
CA THR A 117 3.30 -11.68 -6.99
C THR A 117 4.05 -10.59 -6.23
N PHE A 118 4.67 -9.67 -6.96
CA PHE A 118 5.24 -8.44 -6.41
C PHE A 118 4.91 -7.26 -7.31
N SER A 119 4.84 -6.08 -6.75
CA SER A 119 4.48 -4.84 -7.46
C SER A 119 5.64 -3.86 -7.58
N TRP A 120 6.71 -4.04 -6.82
CA TRP A 120 7.95 -3.25 -6.84
C TRP A 120 9.14 -4.12 -6.45
N ASP A 121 10.31 -3.74 -6.92
CA ASP A 121 11.58 -4.37 -6.59
C ASP A 121 12.66 -3.29 -6.45
N TYR A 122 13.24 -3.19 -5.27
CA TYR A 122 14.32 -2.27 -4.90
C TYR A 122 15.67 -2.99 -4.72
N SER A 123 15.83 -4.17 -5.29
CA SER A 123 17.06 -4.99 -5.14
C SER A 123 18.32 -4.27 -5.60
N GLN A 124 18.17 -3.31 -6.51
CA GLN A 124 19.28 -2.49 -7.02
C GLN A 124 19.52 -1.20 -6.20
N ASP A 125 18.64 -0.90 -5.24
CA ASP A 125 18.73 0.32 -4.44
C ASP A 125 19.71 0.14 -3.27
N PHE A 126 20.33 1.25 -2.86
CA PHE A 126 21.23 1.27 -1.73
C PHE A 126 20.52 0.93 -0.41
N LEU A 127 21.13 0.06 0.38
CA LEU A 127 20.58 -0.44 1.66
C LEU A 127 19.13 -0.96 1.51
N ASN A 128 18.89 -1.78 0.50
CA ASN A 128 17.63 -2.49 0.39
C ASN A 128 17.58 -3.70 1.35
N LEU A 129 16.37 -4.06 1.74
CA LEU A 129 16.10 -5.25 2.55
C LEU A 129 15.29 -6.26 1.73
N GLY A 130 16.00 -7.18 1.09
CA GLY A 130 15.41 -8.22 0.23
C GLY A 130 14.60 -7.67 -0.94
N GLY A 131 15.01 -6.54 -1.53
CA GLY A 131 14.30 -5.88 -2.64
C GLY A 131 12.94 -5.27 -2.26
N ARG A 132 12.46 -5.44 -1.01
CA ARG A 132 11.10 -5.05 -0.59
C ARG A 132 11.00 -3.60 -0.14
N VAL A 133 12.08 -3.06 0.40
CA VAL A 133 12.22 -1.68 0.86
C VAL A 133 13.67 -1.25 0.74
N SER A 134 13.93 0.04 0.52
CA SER A 134 15.26 0.63 0.48
C SER A 134 15.37 1.82 1.45
N LEU A 135 16.60 2.27 1.72
CA LEU A 135 16.81 3.48 2.51
C LEU A 135 16.12 4.68 1.85
N GLN A 136 16.19 4.79 0.53
CA GLN A 136 15.56 5.87 -0.21
C GLN A 136 14.05 5.91 0.01
N THR A 137 13.36 4.76 -0.13
CA THR A 137 11.90 4.69 0.06
C THR A 137 11.51 4.95 1.51
N ALA A 138 12.29 4.46 2.48
CA ALA A 138 12.08 4.76 3.89
C ALA A 138 12.16 6.27 4.18
N LEU A 139 13.16 6.98 3.62
CA LEU A 139 13.28 8.43 3.78
C LEU A 139 12.12 9.19 3.10
N VAL A 140 11.65 8.73 1.94
CA VAL A 140 10.46 9.27 1.27
C VAL A 140 9.24 9.13 2.16
N TRP A 141 9.02 7.97 2.80
CA TRP A 141 7.93 7.78 3.77
C TRP A 141 8.02 8.73 4.95
N GLY A 142 9.22 8.99 5.46
CA GLY A 142 9.46 9.97 6.52
C GLY A 142 9.06 11.39 6.11
N ALA A 143 9.44 11.80 4.91
CA ALA A 143 9.09 13.10 4.35
C ALA A 143 7.58 13.23 4.10
N LEU A 144 6.97 12.22 3.48
CA LEU A 144 5.52 12.15 3.26
C LEU A 144 4.75 12.19 4.58
N GLY A 145 5.24 11.50 5.61
CA GLY A 145 4.66 11.52 6.95
C GLY A 145 4.67 12.91 7.58
N LEU A 146 5.78 13.64 7.49
CA LEU A 146 5.85 15.03 7.98
C LEU A 146 4.94 15.95 7.16
N LEU A 147 4.95 15.86 5.83
CA LEU A 147 4.07 16.63 4.96
C LEU A 147 2.59 16.34 5.27
N PHE A 148 2.25 15.08 5.46
CA PHE A 148 0.91 14.67 5.86
C PHE A 148 0.50 15.34 7.17
N VAL A 149 1.31 15.23 8.22
CA VAL A 149 1.00 15.79 9.54
C VAL A 149 0.92 17.31 9.54
N TRP A 150 1.81 17.97 8.81
CA TRP A 150 1.90 19.44 8.87
C TRP A 150 0.99 20.14 7.88
N LEU A 151 0.74 19.56 6.72
CA LEU A 151 -0.03 20.23 5.65
C LEU A 151 -1.41 19.59 5.43
N ALA A 152 -1.48 18.27 5.25
CA ALA A 152 -2.70 17.59 4.86
C ALA A 152 -3.65 17.37 6.07
N PHE A 153 -3.13 16.88 7.18
CA PHE A 153 -3.95 16.45 8.31
C PHE A 153 -4.82 17.55 8.94
N PRO A 154 -4.38 18.82 9.06
CA PRO A 154 -5.26 19.89 9.55
C PRO A 154 -6.52 20.10 8.69
N GLY A 155 -6.39 19.93 7.37
CA GLY A 155 -7.53 19.96 6.43
C GLY A 155 -8.41 18.73 6.58
N ILE A 156 -7.80 17.54 6.55
CA ILE A 156 -8.47 16.24 6.72
C ILE A 156 -9.22 16.22 8.06
N SER A 157 -8.59 16.65 9.14
CA SER A 157 -9.21 16.71 10.48
C SER A 157 -10.48 17.56 10.50
N ARG A 158 -10.47 18.72 9.83
CA ARG A 158 -11.66 19.56 9.67
C ARG A 158 -12.76 18.87 8.85
N LEU A 159 -12.37 18.17 7.78
CA LEU A 159 -13.29 17.38 6.96
C LEU A 159 -13.93 16.26 7.80
N LEU A 160 -13.13 15.46 8.51
CA LEU A 160 -13.60 14.37 9.37
C LEU A 160 -14.55 14.87 10.49
N GLN A 161 -14.33 16.07 11.01
CA GLN A 161 -15.24 16.69 11.97
C GLN A 161 -16.62 17.03 11.38
N ARG A 162 -16.67 17.36 10.08
CA ARG A 162 -17.93 17.60 9.35
C ARG A 162 -18.64 16.29 8.98
N MET A 163 -17.89 15.21 8.81
CA MET A 163 -18.40 13.87 8.48
C MET A 163 -18.98 13.16 9.71
N ARG A 164 -19.76 13.88 10.51
CA ARG A 164 -20.44 13.36 11.70
C ARG A 164 -21.93 13.29 11.44
N GLY A 165 -22.58 12.27 11.96
CA GLY A 165 -24.01 12.08 11.80
C GLY A 165 -24.37 10.70 11.23
N ARG A 166 -25.67 10.44 11.15
CA ARG A 166 -26.18 9.11 10.75
C ARG A 166 -25.78 8.76 9.31
N ALA A 167 -25.93 9.70 8.38
CA ALA A 167 -25.59 9.49 6.96
C ALA A 167 -24.13 9.06 6.77
N TRP A 168 -23.19 9.75 7.42
CA TRP A 168 -21.76 9.42 7.33
C TRP A 168 -21.40 8.10 8.00
N ARG A 169 -22.11 7.70 9.06
CA ARG A 169 -21.93 6.37 9.67
C ARG A 169 -22.44 5.26 8.75
N VAL A 170 -23.58 5.47 8.10
CA VAL A 170 -24.12 4.52 7.11
C VAL A 170 -23.18 4.43 5.91
N ALA A 171 -22.71 5.55 5.38
CA ALA A 171 -21.73 5.57 4.29
C ALA A 171 -20.42 4.86 4.66
N CYS A 172 -19.91 5.09 5.89
CA CYS A 172 -18.72 4.39 6.40
C CYS A 172 -18.96 2.87 6.44
N ALA A 173 -20.09 2.42 6.97
CA ALA A 173 -20.41 0.99 7.02
C ALA A 173 -20.55 0.39 5.61
N ALA A 174 -21.29 1.04 4.71
CA ALA A 174 -21.47 0.59 3.34
C ALA A 174 -20.14 0.50 2.57
N LEU A 175 -19.30 1.53 2.67
CA LEU A 175 -17.98 1.53 2.02
C LEU A 175 -17.00 0.54 2.68
N SER A 176 -17.13 0.28 3.98
CA SER A 176 -16.33 -0.78 4.63
C SER A 176 -16.70 -2.16 4.10
N VAL A 177 -17.99 -2.44 3.94
CA VAL A 177 -18.47 -3.70 3.35
C VAL A 177 -18.04 -3.80 1.90
N PHE A 178 -18.21 -2.73 1.12
CA PHE A 178 -17.76 -2.69 -0.28
C PHE A 178 -16.26 -2.98 -0.39
N LEU A 179 -15.43 -2.29 0.39
CA LEU A 179 -13.97 -2.47 0.35
C LEU A 179 -13.56 -3.87 0.79
N ALA A 180 -14.23 -4.44 1.81
CA ALA A 180 -13.99 -5.83 2.22
C ALA A 180 -14.35 -6.82 1.09
N ALA A 181 -15.47 -6.63 0.42
CA ALA A 181 -15.86 -7.44 -0.73
C ALA A 181 -14.89 -7.27 -1.90
N ASP A 182 -14.48 -6.04 -2.20
CA ASP A 182 -13.48 -5.73 -3.25
C ASP A 182 -12.14 -6.42 -2.96
N LEU A 183 -11.63 -6.35 -1.73
CA LEU A 183 -10.39 -7.03 -1.34
C LEU A 183 -10.50 -8.56 -1.45
N LEU A 184 -11.66 -9.14 -1.08
CA LEU A 184 -11.90 -10.58 -1.22
C LEU A 184 -11.93 -11.01 -2.69
N VAL A 185 -12.67 -10.27 -3.54
CA VAL A 185 -12.73 -10.55 -4.98
C VAL A 185 -11.39 -10.34 -5.64
N THR A 186 -10.67 -9.26 -5.28
CA THR A 186 -9.31 -9.00 -5.77
C THR A 186 -8.37 -10.15 -5.41
N SER A 187 -8.40 -10.61 -4.16
CA SER A 187 -7.57 -11.73 -3.71
C SER A 187 -7.88 -13.00 -4.51
N ALA A 188 -9.15 -13.31 -4.71
CA ALA A 188 -9.56 -14.48 -5.51
C ALA A 188 -9.14 -14.34 -6.98
N ALA A 189 -9.28 -13.14 -7.58
CA ALA A 189 -8.86 -12.85 -8.94
C ALA A 189 -7.33 -12.97 -9.11
N LEU A 190 -6.54 -12.46 -8.16
CA LEU A 190 -5.08 -12.57 -8.18
C LEU A 190 -4.60 -14.03 -8.09
N VAL A 191 -5.16 -14.79 -7.14
CA VAL A 191 -4.85 -16.22 -7.02
C VAL A 191 -5.22 -16.98 -8.29
N ARG A 192 -6.36 -16.66 -8.89
CA ARG A 192 -6.79 -17.29 -10.12
C ARG A 192 -5.93 -16.89 -11.32
N TRP A 193 -5.56 -15.62 -11.41
CA TRP A 193 -4.65 -15.10 -12.45
C TRP A 193 -3.31 -15.82 -12.40
N ARG A 194 -2.71 -15.94 -11.22
CA ARG A 194 -1.48 -16.72 -11.03
C ARG A 194 -1.63 -18.17 -11.49
N ARG A 195 -2.70 -18.87 -11.05
CA ARG A 195 -2.93 -20.26 -11.45
C ARG A 195 -3.07 -20.44 -12.96
N ARG A 196 -3.72 -19.49 -13.65
CA ARG A 196 -3.79 -19.51 -15.12
C ARG A 196 -2.41 -19.32 -15.75
N ALA A 197 -1.59 -18.41 -15.22
CA ALA A 197 -0.20 -18.24 -15.67
C ALA A 197 0.65 -19.50 -15.47
N GLU A 198 0.33 -20.31 -14.43
CA GLU A 198 0.94 -21.62 -14.17
C GLU A 198 0.32 -22.77 -15.00
N GLY A 199 -0.56 -22.47 -15.95
CA GLY A 199 -1.16 -23.46 -16.85
C GLY A 199 -2.44 -24.12 -16.35
N ALA A 200 -3.09 -23.62 -15.30
CA ALA A 200 -4.36 -24.17 -14.81
C ALA A 200 -5.49 -24.01 -15.85
N GLY A 201 -6.11 -25.10 -16.19
CA GLY A 201 -7.23 -25.17 -17.13
C GLY A 201 -8.52 -24.49 -16.66
N PRO A 202 -9.59 -24.58 -17.48
CA PRO A 202 -10.91 -24.02 -17.16
C PRO A 202 -11.45 -24.50 -15.80
N ALA A 203 -12.07 -23.61 -15.06
CA ALA A 203 -12.60 -23.94 -13.74
C ALA A 203 -13.92 -24.72 -13.83
N ALA A 204 -14.08 -25.77 -13.02
CA ALA A 204 -15.34 -26.49 -12.86
C ALA A 204 -16.33 -25.72 -11.97
N ASN A 205 -15.83 -25.00 -10.96
CA ASN A 205 -16.65 -24.28 -9.97
C ASN A 205 -17.28 -23.02 -10.59
N PRO A 206 -18.62 -22.79 -10.42
CA PRO A 206 -19.30 -21.61 -10.98
C PRO A 206 -18.72 -20.26 -10.53
N VAL A 207 -18.28 -20.14 -9.27
CA VAL A 207 -17.69 -18.90 -8.75
C VAL A 207 -16.35 -18.61 -9.45
N VAL A 208 -15.53 -19.63 -9.63
CA VAL A 208 -14.24 -19.48 -10.31
C VAL A 208 -14.43 -19.18 -11.79
N ARG A 209 -15.45 -19.78 -12.44
CA ARG A 209 -15.83 -19.43 -13.84
C ARG A 209 -16.25 -17.96 -13.95
N TRP A 210 -17.02 -17.47 -12.99
CA TRP A 210 -17.38 -16.05 -12.95
C TRP A 210 -16.14 -15.15 -12.82
N ILE A 211 -15.18 -15.54 -11.96
CA ILE A 211 -13.90 -14.80 -11.83
C ILE A 211 -13.15 -14.82 -13.16
N ASP A 212 -13.05 -15.97 -13.83
CA ASP A 212 -12.35 -16.10 -15.12
C ASP A 212 -13.02 -15.23 -16.21
N ALA A 213 -14.34 -15.18 -16.23
CA ALA A 213 -15.11 -14.38 -17.20
C ALA A 213 -15.01 -12.87 -16.90
N SER A 214 -14.95 -12.47 -15.61
CA SER A 214 -14.95 -11.07 -15.21
C SER A 214 -13.54 -10.47 -15.14
N PHE A 215 -12.53 -11.28 -14.83
CA PHE A 215 -11.14 -10.89 -14.57
C PHE A 215 -10.18 -11.76 -15.36
N GLY A 216 -10.32 -11.77 -16.70
CA GLY A 216 -9.39 -12.45 -17.62
C GLY A 216 -7.98 -11.88 -17.56
N ASP A 217 -7.02 -12.57 -18.15
CA ASP A 217 -5.60 -12.23 -18.03
C ASP A 217 -5.27 -10.83 -18.58
N GLU A 218 -5.87 -10.46 -19.70
CA GLU A 218 -5.72 -9.14 -20.30
C GLU A 218 -6.27 -8.03 -19.40
N ALA A 219 -7.46 -8.25 -18.82
CA ALA A 219 -8.08 -7.31 -17.89
C ALA A 219 -7.25 -7.14 -16.60
N MET A 220 -6.70 -8.24 -16.08
CA MET A 220 -5.82 -8.21 -14.91
C MET A 220 -4.50 -7.51 -15.20
N ALA A 221 -3.86 -7.78 -16.35
CA ALA A 221 -2.64 -7.11 -16.77
C ALA A 221 -2.84 -5.59 -16.98
N ALA A 222 -3.97 -5.19 -17.58
CA ALA A 222 -4.33 -3.78 -17.72
C ALA A 222 -4.63 -3.10 -16.36
N ARG A 223 -5.23 -3.84 -15.42
CA ARG A 223 -5.58 -3.33 -14.10
C ARG A 223 -4.38 -3.19 -13.17
N PHE A 224 -3.42 -4.14 -13.24
CA PHE A 224 -2.23 -4.23 -12.40
C PHE A 224 -0.94 -4.23 -13.24
N PRO A 225 -0.66 -3.17 -14.02
CA PRO A 225 0.43 -3.17 -15.01
C PRO A 225 1.83 -3.29 -14.42
N ASN A 226 1.98 -2.98 -13.14
CA ASN A 226 3.24 -3.11 -12.40
C ASN A 226 3.41 -4.44 -11.65
N MET A 227 2.36 -5.28 -11.64
CA MET A 227 2.41 -6.56 -10.92
C MET A 227 3.11 -7.62 -11.77
N ARG A 228 4.01 -8.36 -11.14
CA ARG A 228 4.74 -9.47 -11.75
C ARG A 228 4.57 -10.72 -10.90
N PHE A 229 4.60 -11.89 -11.55
CA PHE A 229 4.63 -13.16 -10.84
C PHE A 229 6.04 -13.44 -10.33
N CYS A 230 6.15 -14.01 -9.13
CA CYS A 230 7.39 -14.61 -8.70
C CYS A 230 7.67 -15.81 -9.63
N GLU A 231 8.89 -15.92 -10.12
CA GLU A 231 9.31 -17.12 -10.84
C GLU A 231 9.14 -18.32 -9.88
N ALA A 232 8.53 -19.40 -10.37
CA ALA A 232 8.53 -20.63 -9.61
C ALA A 232 10.01 -21.02 -9.42
N GLU A 233 10.46 -21.22 -8.17
CA GLU A 233 11.76 -21.83 -7.93
C GLU A 233 11.81 -23.10 -8.78
N THR A 234 12.59 -23.08 -9.84
CA THR A 234 12.95 -24.31 -10.54
C THR A 234 13.65 -25.16 -9.50
N PRO A 235 13.12 -26.35 -9.16
CA PRO A 235 13.81 -27.22 -8.24
C PRO A 235 15.24 -27.38 -8.73
N PRO A 236 16.26 -27.37 -7.85
CA PRO A 236 17.63 -27.58 -8.29
C PRO A 236 17.65 -28.83 -9.18
N PRO A 237 18.39 -28.83 -10.30
CA PRO A 237 18.47 -29.97 -11.16
C PRO A 237 18.71 -31.19 -10.28
N SER A 238 17.83 -32.19 -10.37
CA SER A 238 17.95 -33.42 -9.63
C SER A 238 19.36 -33.94 -9.85
N ALA A 239 20.09 -34.18 -8.76
CA ALA A 239 21.42 -34.80 -8.87
C ALA A 239 21.29 -36.00 -9.81
N PRO A 240 22.24 -36.20 -10.76
CA PRO A 240 22.19 -37.34 -11.63
C PRO A 240 21.97 -38.59 -10.82
N SER A 241 21.01 -39.41 -11.22
CA SER A 241 20.71 -40.67 -10.52
C SER A 241 21.96 -41.54 -10.51
N GLU A 242 22.23 -42.21 -9.39
CA GLU A 242 23.39 -43.09 -9.25
C GLU A 242 23.52 -44.11 -10.39
N ALA A 243 22.45 -44.35 -11.15
CA ALA A 243 22.43 -45.19 -12.34
C ALA A 243 23.19 -44.61 -13.56
N GLU A 244 23.45 -43.32 -13.64
CA GLU A 244 24.21 -42.70 -14.73
C GLU A 244 25.73 -42.66 -14.44
N GLN A 245 26.14 -42.92 -13.21
CA GLN A 245 27.55 -42.93 -12.83
C GLN A 245 28.22 -44.31 -13.05
N GLU A 246 27.44 -45.37 -13.25
CA GLU A 246 27.99 -46.74 -13.47
C GLU A 246 28.31 -47.07 -14.96
N PHE A 247 27.94 -46.21 -15.93
CA PHE A 247 28.18 -46.47 -17.37
C PHE A 247 29.31 -45.63 -17.97
N GLY A 248 30.11 -44.95 -17.16
CA GLY A 248 31.21 -44.07 -17.62
C GLY A 248 32.60 -44.45 -17.09
N ALA A 249 32.86 -45.75 -16.74
CA ALA A 249 34.17 -46.23 -16.35
C ALA A 249 34.68 -47.28 -17.37
#